data_6efc85d50ac60a020b39fdfb16b3656e
#
_entry.id   6efc85d50ac60a020b39fdfb16b3656e
#
_cell.length_a   1.000
_cell.length_b   1.000
_cell.length_c   1.000
_cell.angle_alpha   90.00
_cell.angle_beta   90.00
_cell.angle_gamma   90.00
#
_symmetry.space_group_name_H-M   'P 1'
#
loop_
_entity.id
_entity.type
_entity.pdbx_description
1 polymer ?
#
loop_
_entity_poly.entity_id
_entity_poly.type
_entity_poly.pdbx_seq_one_letter_code
_entity_poly.pdbx_strand_id
1 'polypeptide(L)'
;MQQHTIKDVYLIHHSHTDVGYTDLQEQVIYNQAHNIKRAVQLISDGKKNSTPEKDLKWNCETWYCVEQFLKMASKDEKESFWNLVRTGSIGLSATYLNSNDLTDCRYLNKKIAEMKECCQNNGVSLETAMNADINGISLGARDAFIDNGIHFLYTNIHTHHGMYPLYQNQQPYFWENNAGERLLVWSGEHYNLGNALGIVYNKNRNFMTESYFGKKEVCTPLENLYTNLANTVCEYEENGYTYPFLISSVSGVFSDNAPINPQISYTIEEFNRCYGDEVKIHMATLTEIYELIRPYVQDIPVYQGAMNDWWGNGVGSTPHSVKHYKEAMRLSNICDRLEEKTGVHNEALTKAYGDNSLLYSEHTWGHSASITNPYETMVTTLDIRNTSYASKAHEAAAMRKNEQCHLLGDILRYYNHSGKVKAVSTSREARIFPVEFYVETLSRPNVKVTDTAFRSSERRSHKLSCPF
;
A
#
# COMPACT_ATOMS: atom_id res chain seq x y z
N MET A 1 31.97 29.51 9.16
CA MET A 1 30.90 28.53 8.83
C MET A 1 30.18 28.20 10.09
N GLN A 2 28.85 28.25 10.08
CA GLN A 2 28.02 27.83 11.20
C GLN A 2 28.19 26.32 11.35
N GLN A 3 28.45 25.82 12.54
CA GLN A 3 28.67 24.41 12.74
C GLN A 3 27.28 23.74 12.83
N HIS A 4 26.84 23.11 11.75
CA HIS A 4 25.55 22.42 11.69
C HIS A 4 25.54 21.18 12.60
N THR A 5 24.41 20.93 13.23
CA THR A 5 24.15 19.70 13.99
C THR A 5 23.90 18.54 13.05
N ILE A 6 23.16 18.79 11.96
CA ILE A 6 22.86 17.81 10.92
C ILE A 6 24.12 17.59 10.08
N LYS A 7 24.65 16.37 10.13
CA LYS A 7 25.89 15.98 9.42
C LYS A 7 25.65 14.98 8.31
N ASP A 8 24.55 14.24 8.37
CA ASP A 8 24.26 13.14 7.47
C ASP A 8 22.86 13.27 6.88
N VAL A 9 22.74 12.98 5.59
CA VAL A 9 21.48 12.88 4.88
C VAL A 9 21.33 11.48 4.34
N TYR A 10 20.29 10.77 4.78
CA TYR A 10 20.00 9.42 4.34
C TYR A 10 18.93 9.45 3.27
N LEU A 11 19.25 8.90 2.11
CA LEU A 11 18.42 8.93 0.92
C LEU A 11 17.79 7.58 0.64
N ILE A 12 16.47 7.54 0.64
CA ILE A 12 15.65 6.39 0.22
C ILE A 12 15.35 6.55 -1.27
N HIS A 13 16.01 5.74 -2.11
CA HIS A 13 15.73 5.70 -3.55
C HIS A 13 14.69 4.63 -3.85
N HIS A 14 13.56 5.04 -4.41
CA HIS A 14 12.44 4.17 -4.76
C HIS A 14 11.76 4.66 -6.05
N SER A 15 10.69 4.02 -6.44
CA SER A 15 9.75 4.52 -7.43
C SER A 15 8.39 4.58 -6.79
N HIS A 16 7.80 5.77 -6.72
CA HIS A 16 6.41 5.85 -6.30
C HIS A 16 5.52 5.06 -7.24
N THR A 17 4.64 4.24 -6.65
CA THR A 17 3.82 3.28 -7.39
C THR A 17 2.38 3.75 -7.43
N ASP A 18 1.96 4.22 -8.60
CA ASP A 18 0.55 4.38 -8.98
C ASP A 18 0.13 3.20 -9.85
N VAL A 19 -0.90 2.47 -9.48
CA VAL A 19 -1.45 1.43 -10.37
C VAL A 19 -2.44 2.06 -11.33
N GLY A 20 -1.93 2.70 -12.35
CA GLY A 20 -2.64 3.57 -13.27
C GLY A 20 -2.15 5.02 -13.18
N TYR A 21 -3.03 6.00 -13.23
CA TYR A 21 -2.85 7.43 -13.10
C TYR A 21 -1.87 8.05 -14.13
N THR A 22 -0.61 7.63 -14.19
CA THR A 22 0.42 8.11 -15.10
C THR A 22 0.42 7.38 -16.44
N ASP A 23 -0.10 6.15 -16.49
CA ASP A 23 -0.22 5.30 -17.68
C ASP A 23 -1.29 4.23 -17.42
N LEU A 24 -1.57 3.37 -18.40
CA LEU A 24 -2.48 2.22 -18.24
C LEU A 24 -1.98 1.27 -17.14
N GLN A 25 -2.89 0.73 -16.34
CA GLN A 25 -2.54 -0.11 -15.19
C GLN A 25 -1.57 -1.27 -15.53
N GLU A 26 -1.83 -1.99 -16.62
CA GLU A 26 -0.94 -3.10 -17.03
C GLU A 26 0.43 -2.60 -17.46
N GLN A 27 0.51 -1.41 -18.09
CA GLN A 27 1.80 -0.81 -18.48
C GLN A 27 2.60 -0.40 -17.24
N VAL A 28 1.94 0.20 -16.25
CA VAL A 28 2.58 0.55 -14.98
C VAL A 28 3.10 -0.69 -14.27
N ILE A 29 2.28 -1.72 -14.15
CA ILE A 29 2.66 -2.99 -13.52
C ILE A 29 3.89 -3.59 -14.20
N TYR A 30 3.90 -3.61 -15.53
CA TYR A 30 5.04 -4.06 -16.32
C TYR A 30 6.29 -3.22 -16.06
N ASN A 31 6.15 -1.90 -16.09
CA ASN A 31 7.26 -0.97 -15.86
C ASN A 31 7.86 -1.13 -14.46
N GLN A 32 7.02 -1.23 -13.42
CA GLN A 32 7.48 -1.40 -12.04
C GLN A 32 8.25 -2.71 -11.83
N ALA A 33 7.77 -3.82 -12.41
CA ALA A 33 8.52 -5.07 -12.38
C ALA A 33 9.88 -4.97 -13.08
N HIS A 34 9.93 -4.23 -14.21
CA HIS A 34 11.18 -3.96 -14.93
C HIS A 34 12.12 -3.00 -14.20
N ASN A 35 11.57 -2.06 -13.42
CA ASN A 35 12.39 -1.18 -12.56
C ASN A 35 13.18 -2.00 -11.53
N ILE A 36 12.55 -3.00 -10.90
CA ILE A 36 13.24 -3.91 -9.98
C ILE A 36 14.32 -4.72 -10.73
N LYS A 37 13.98 -5.28 -11.89
CA LYS A 37 14.95 -6.01 -12.73
C LYS A 37 16.14 -5.15 -13.09
N ARG A 38 15.91 -3.90 -13.49
CA ARG A 38 16.96 -2.94 -13.83
C ARG A 38 17.81 -2.58 -12.60
N ALA A 39 17.20 -2.41 -11.42
CA ALA A 39 17.93 -2.17 -10.18
C ALA A 39 18.88 -3.32 -9.86
N VAL A 40 18.39 -4.56 -9.94
CA VAL A 40 19.20 -5.77 -9.74
C VAL A 40 20.40 -5.79 -10.69
N GLN A 41 20.18 -5.50 -11.97
CA GLN A 41 21.23 -5.50 -12.98
C GLN A 41 22.26 -4.39 -12.72
N LEU A 42 21.83 -3.14 -12.54
CA LEU A 42 22.73 -2.00 -12.33
C LEU A 42 23.61 -2.18 -11.10
N ILE A 43 23.04 -2.60 -9.98
CA ILE A 43 23.79 -2.82 -8.74
C ILE A 43 24.79 -3.98 -8.90
N SER A 44 24.36 -5.08 -9.53
CA SER A 44 25.24 -6.23 -9.75
C SER A 44 26.39 -5.91 -10.68
N ASP A 45 26.13 -5.21 -11.77
CA ASP A 45 27.16 -4.77 -12.72
C ASP A 45 28.10 -3.73 -12.07
N GLY A 46 27.57 -2.81 -11.27
CA GLY A 46 28.38 -1.87 -10.49
C GLY A 46 29.33 -2.57 -9.52
N LYS A 47 28.86 -3.57 -8.79
CA LYS A 47 29.71 -4.39 -7.90
C LYS A 47 30.79 -5.14 -8.67
N LYS A 48 30.44 -5.72 -9.81
CA LYS A 48 31.38 -6.47 -10.66
C LYS A 48 32.47 -5.55 -11.26
N ASN A 49 32.09 -4.37 -11.70
CA ASN A 49 32.96 -3.44 -12.41
C ASN A 49 33.60 -2.38 -11.49
N SER A 50 33.26 -2.38 -10.20
CA SER A 50 33.71 -1.38 -9.20
C SER A 50 33.38 0.06 -9.58
N THR A 51 32.22 0.27 -10.20
CA THR A 51 31.71 1.60 -10.53
C THR A 51 30.80 2.14 -9.40
N PRO A 52 30.48 3.45 -9.36
CA PRO A 52 29.64 4.05 -8.31
C PRO A 52 28.29 3.37 -8.11
N GLU A 53 27.73 2.73 -9.12
CA GLU A 53 26.48 1.98 -9.01
C GLU A 53 26.56 0.79 -8.02
N LYS A 54 27.76 0.36 -7.60
CA LYS A 54 27.93 -0.65 -6.54
C LYS A 54 27.30 -0.21 -5.20
N ASP A 55 27.25 1.12 -4.97
CA ASP A 55 26.74 1.74 -3.75
C ASP A 55 25.27 2.18 -3.89
N LEU A 56 24.66 1.97 -5.09
CA LEU A 56 23.23 2.18 -5.28
C LEU A 56 22.43 1.30 -4.33
N LYS A 57 21.37 1.89 -3.76
CA LYS A 57 20.33 1.15 -3.05
C LYS A 57 18.99 1.42 -3.68
N TRP A 58 18.16 0.42 -3.69
CA TRP A 58 16.80 0.49 -4.21
C TRP A 58 15.81 -0.02 -3.18
N ASN A 59 14.75 0.72 -2.91
CA ASN A 59 13.68 0.28 -2.03
C ASN A 59 12.46 -0.07 -2.86
N CYS A 60 12.00 -1.30 -2.74
CA CYS A 60 10.73 -1.74 -3.31
C CYS A 60 9.61 -1.18 -2.45
N GLU A 61 8.99 -0.08 -2.87
CA GLU A 61 7.96 0.65 -2.15
C GLU A 61 6.75 -0.23 -1.84
N THR A 62 6.30 -0.99 -2.83
CA THR A 62 5.17 -1.90 -2.69
C THR A 62 5.56 -3.34 -2.99
N TRP A 63 5.03 -4.26 -2.20
CA TRP A 63 5.26 -5.69 -2.42
C TRP A 63 4.60 -6.20 -3.70
N TYR A 64 3.52 -5.59 -4.13
CA TYR A 64 2.87 -5.96 -5.39
C TYR A 64 3.84 -5.92 -6.57
N CYS A 65 4.70 -4.91 -6.64
CA CYS A 65 5.74 -4.81 -7.67
C CYS A 65 6.76 -5.95 -7.57
N VAL A 66 7.13 -6.35 -6.34
CA VAL A 66 8.00 -7.52 -6.10
C VAL A 66 7.34 -8.81 -6.59
N GLU A 67 6.05 -9.02 -6.30
CA GLU A 67 5.32 -10.18 -6.83
C GLU A 67 5.35 -10.25 -8.36
N GLN A 68 5.11 -9.11 -9.03
CA GLN A 68 5.12 -9.08 -10.50
C GLN A 68 6.53 -9.34 -11.04
N PHE A 69 7.57 -8.76 -10.42
CA PHE A 69 8.95 -9.08 -10.76
C PHE A 69 9.24 -10.58 -10.58
N LEU A 70 8.89 -11.17 -9.45
CA LEU A 70 9.12 -12.58 -9.17
C LEU A 70 8.37 -13.52 -10.13
N LYS A 71 7.23 -13.10 -10.68
CA LYS A 71 6.50 -13.87 -11.70
C LYS A 71 7.24 -13.91 -13.04
N MET A 72 7.88 -12.79 -13.43
CA MET A 72 8.52 -12.66 -14.73
C MET A 72 10.02 -13.03 -14.74
N ALA A 73 10.69 -12.92 -13.60
CA ALA A 73 12.13 -13.09 -13.50
C ALA A 73 12.57 -14.56 -13.67
N SER A 74 13.70 -14.75 -14.33
CA SER A 74 14.38 -16.05 -14.40
C SER A 74 14.88 -16.49 -13.02
N LYS A 75 15.31 -17.75 -12.91
CA LYS A 75 15.87 -18.28 -11.65
C LYS A 75 17.08 -17.46 -11.18
N ASP A 76 17.99 -17.14 -12.10
CA ASP A 76 19.23 -16.41 -11.79
C ASP A 76 18.93 -14.96 -11.36
N GLU A 77 17.95 -14.31 -11.99
CA GLU A 77 17.50 -12.96 -11.61
C GLU A 77 16.87 -12.95 -10.21
N LYS A 78 16.07 -13.98 -9.88
CA LYS A 78 15.50 -14.14 -8.53
C LYS A 78 16.60 -14.35 -7.48
N GLU A 79 17.57 -15.19 -7.78
CA GLU A 79 18.69 -15.44 -6.88
C GLU A 79 19.52 -14.18 -6.66
N SER A 80 19.83 -13.44 -7.73
CA SER A 80 20.52 -12.16 -7.68
C SER A 80 19.74 -11.12 -6.86
N PHE A 81 18.43 -11.03 -7.06
CA PHE A 81 17.54 -10.15 -6.27
C PHE A 81 17.62 -10.48 -4.78
N TRP A 82 17.39 -11.74 -4.40
CA TRP A 82 17.44 -12.13 -3.00
C TRP A 82 18.82 -11.96 -2.36
N ASN A 83 19.88 -12.15 -3.14
CA ASN A 83 21.23 -11.86 -2.67
C ASN A 83 21.43 -10.37 -2.39
N LEU A 84 20.94 -9.48 -3.25
CA LEU A 84 21.01 -8.03 -3.04
C LEU A 84 20.13 -7.57 -1.87
N VAL A 85 19.02 -8.24 -1.60
CA VAL A 85 18.21 -8.00 -0.40
C VAL A 85 18.99 -8.41 0.85
N ARG A 86 19.55 -9.62 0.90
CA ARG A 86 20.36 -10.10 2.03
C ARG A 86 21.57 -9.23 2.33
N THR A 87 22.17 -8.64 1.29
CA THR A 87 23.34 -7.76 1.44
C THR A 87 23.00 -6.28 1.65
N GLY A 88 21.72 -5.94 1.80
CA GLY A 88 21.27 -4.58 2.10
C GLY A 88 21.39 -3.59 0.94
N SER A 89 21.47 -4.08 -0.31
CA SER A 89 21.45 -3.21 -1.51
C SER A 89 20.03 -2.98 -2.03
N ILE A 90 19.11 -3.89 -1.73
CA ILE A 90 17.69 -3.76 -2.03
C ILE A 90 16.91 -3.84 -0.72
N GLY A 91 16.09 -2.82 -0.44
CA GLY A 91 15.16 -2.76 0.67
C GLY A 91 13.77 -3.27 0.26
N LEU A 92 13.06 -3.88 1.20
CA LEU A 92 11.70 -4.36 1.02
C LEU A 92 10.75 -3.60 1.95
N SER A 93 9.53 -3.42 1.48
CA SER A 93 8.44 -2.84 2.25
C SER A 93 7.31 -3.85 2.46
N ALA A 94 6.76 -3.89 3.67
CA ALA A 94 5.59 -4.70 4.00
C ALA A 94 4.27 -4.06 3.50
N THR A 95 4.31 -2.91 2.86
CA THR A 95 3.17 -2.33 2.18
C THR A 95 2.89 -3.10 0.90
N TYR A 96 1.70 -3.70 0.81
CA TYR A 96 1.34 -4.43 -0.41
C TYR A 96 1.10 -3.48 -1.58
N LEU A 97 0.30 -2.46 -1.38
CA LEU A 97 0.01 -1.32 -2.27
C LEU A 97 -0.20 -0.07 -1.42
N ASN A 98 0.01 1.12 -1.96
CA ASN A 98 -0.43 2.35 -1.35
C ASN A 98 -1.97 2.37 -1.40
N SER A 99 -2.61 2.06 -0.30
CA SER A 99 -4.04 1.79 -0.25
C SER A 99 -4.79 2.84 0.56
N ASN A 100 -5.98 3.19 0.10
CA ASN A 100 -6.90 4.06 0.82
C ASN A 100 -7.61 3.34 1.99
N ASP A 101 -8.44 4.06 2.74
CA ASP A 101 -9.16 3.56 3.91
C ASP A 101 -10.19 2.43 3.64
N LEU A 102 -10.47 2.13 2.37
CA LEU A 102 -11.40 1.05 2.01
C LEU A 102 -10.79 -0.35 2.09
N THR A 103 -9.48 -0.47 2.26
CA THR A 103 -8.77 -1.75 2.24
C THR A 103 -9.41 -2.80 3.15
N ASP A 104 -9.63 -4.01 2.62
CA ASP A 104 -10.00 -5.17 3.44
C ASP A 104 -8.80 -5.62 4.29
N CYS A 105 -8.71 -5.07 5.50
CA CYS A 105 -7.59 -5.32 6.40
C CYS A 105 -7.46 -6.78 6.84
N ARG A 106 -8.53 -7.58 6.79
CA ARG A 106 -8.45 -9.03 7.08
C ARG A 106 -7.67 -9.75 5.99
N TYR A 107 -7.91 -9.39 4.72
CA TYR A 107 -7.14 -9.95 3.62
C TYR A 107 -5.73 -9.38 3.57
N LEU A 108 -5.56 -8.07 3.84
CA LEU A 108 -4.24 -7.44 3.96
C LEU A 108 -3.39 -8.15 5.02
N ASN A 109 -3.96 -8.48 6.19
CA ASN A 109 -3.25 -9.21 7.25
C ASN A 109 -2.73 -10.56 6.76
N LYS A 110 -3.58 -11.36 6.07
CA LYS A 110 -3.16 -12.63 5.44
C LYS A 110 -2.04 -12.39 4.42
N LYS A 111 -2.18 -11.34 3.61
CA LYS A 111 -1.21 -11.01 2.57
C LYS A 111 0.17 -10.65 3.14
N ILE A 112 0.21 -9.88 4.23
CA ILE A 112 1.47 -9.55 4.92
C ILE A 112 2.12 -10.84 5.48
N ALA A 113 1.32 -11.77 6.03
CA ALA A 113 1.84 -13.06 6.48
C ALA A 113 2.49 -13.86 5.34
N GLU A 114 1.85 -13.94 4.17
CA GLU A 114 2.39 -14.56 2.95
C GLU A 114 3.71 -13.89 2.50
N MET A 115 3.76 -12.56 2.55
CA MET A 115 4.96 -11.78 2.22
C MET A 115 6.11 -12.12 3.15
N LYS A 116 5.85 -12.20 4.46
CA LYS A 116 6.85 -12.59 5.46
C LYS A 116 7.35 -14.02 5.25
N GLU A 117 6.45 -14.94 5.00
CA GLU A 117 6.82 -16.34 4.68
C GLU A 117 7.71 -16.40 3.44
N CYS A 118 7.37 -15.66 2.39
CA CYS A 118 8.19 -15.55 1.18
C CYS A 118 9.60 -15.02 1.51
N CYS A 119 9.71 -13.99 2.33
CA CYS A 119 10.99 -13.43 2.78
C CYS A 119 11.79 -14.46 3.61
N GLN A 120 11.16 -15.10 4.58
CA GLN A 120 11.79 -16.11 5.44
C GLN A 120 12.34 -17.30 4.64
N ASN A 121 11.57 -17.79 3.66
CA ASN A 121 12.00 -18.85 2.75
C ASN A 121 13.23 -18.47 1.90
N ASN A 122 13.53 -17.16 1.80
CA ASN A 122 14.70 -16.63 1.11
C ASN A 122 15.78 -16.08 2.06
N GLY A 123 15.66 -16.36 3.36
CA GLY A 123 16.65 -15.97 4.38
C GLY A 123 16.66 -14.48 4.68
N VAL A 124 15.51 -13.81 4.60
CA VAL A 124 15.32 -12.37 4.84
C VAL A 124 14.24 -12.14 5.89
N SER A 125 14.44 -11.16 6.78
CA SER A 125 13.36 -10.63 7.65
C SER A 125 12.63 -9.48 6.96
N LEU A 126 11.31 -9.39 7.14
CA LEU A 126 10.48 -8.29 6.68
C LEU A 126 9.86 -7.62 7.91
N GLU A 127 10.40 -6.49 8.32
CA GLU A 127 10.03 -5.78 9.56
C GLU A 127 9.70 -4.30 9.33
N THR A 128 9.86 -3.82 8.10
CA THR A 128 9.69 -2.42 7.75
C THR A 128 8.64 -2.25 6.65
N ALA A 129 7.96 -1.13 6.67
CA ALA A 129 7.01 -0.69 5.67
C ALA A 129 7.27 0.76 5.27
N MET A 130 6.84 1.15 4.09
CA MET A 130 6.74 2.55 3.69
C MET A 130 5.46 2.78 2.91
N ASN A 131 4.94 3.99 2.97
CA ASN A 131 3.92 4.47 2.04
C ASN A 131 4.35 5.80 1.46
N ALA A 132 3.84 6.10 0.28
CA ALA A 132 4.08 7.37 -0.39
C ALA A 132 2.77 7.88 -0.98
N ASP A 133 2.68 9.19 -1.16
CA ASP A 133 1.54 9.95 -1.69
C ASP A 133 0.28 9.95 -0.80
N ILE A 134 0.02 8.93 -0.04
CA ILE A 134 -1.08 8.86 0.93
C ILE A 134 -0.62 9.35 2.30
N ASN A 135 -1.43 10.21 2.92
CA ASN A 135 -1.08 10.86 4.19
C ASN A 135 -1.50 10.06 5.42
N GLY A 136 -2.12 8.91 5.20
CA GLY A 136 -2.55 8.03 6.26
C GLY A 136 -2.95 6.67 5.73
N ILE A 137 -3.09 5.75 6.66
CA ILE A 137 -3.62 4.40 6.41
C ILE A 137 -4.68 4.09 7.45
N SER A 138 -5.56 3.14 7.18
CA SER A 138 -6.61 2.76 8.12
C SER A 138 -6.03 2.17 9.42
N LEU A 139 -6.78 2.29 10.51
CA LEU A 139 -6.45 1.65 11.79
C LEU A 139 -6.27 0.13 11.64
N GLY A 140 -7.08 -0.49 10.79
CA GLY A 140 -6.96 -1.93 10.53
C GLY A 140 -5.69 -2.30 9.75
N ALA A 141 -5.16 -1.42 8.90
CA ALA A 141 -3.87 -1.64 8.24
C ALA A 141 -2.71 -1.52 9.24
N ARG A 142 -2.75 -0.52 10.16
CA ARG A 142 -1.81 -0.45 11.29
C ARG A 142 -1.83 -1.75 12.09
N ASP A 143 -3.01 -2.23 12.47
CA ASP A 143 -3.15 -3.45 13.26
C ASP A 143 -2.61 -4.66 12.49
N ALA A 144 -2.84 -4.74 11.18
CA ALA A 144 -2.27 -5.79 10.33
C ALA A 144 -0.73 -5.75 10.27
N PHE A 145 -0.11 -4.59 10.31
CA PHE A 145 1.34 -4.46 10.46
C PHE A 145 1.81 -4.98 11.81
N ILE A 146 1.18 -4.53 12.90
CA ILE A 146 1.52 -4.95 14.27
C ILE A 146 1.35 -6.47 14.43
N ASP A 147 0.21 -7.03 14.03
CA ASP A 147 -0.10 -8.47 14.12
C ASP A 147 0.93 -9.34 13.40
N ASN A 148 1.54 -8.81 12.34
CA ASN A 148 2.58 -9.49 11.58
C ASN A 148 4.00 -9.13 12.02
N GLY A 149 4.20 -8.40 13.11
CA GLY A 149 5.52 -8.02 13.60
C GLY A 149 6.28 -7.13 12.62
N ILE A 150 5.60 -6.20 11.98
CA ILE A 150 6.21 -5.07 11.31
C ILE A 150 6.41 -4.00 12.37
N HIS A 151 7.63 -3.53 12.51
CA HIS A 151 8.03 -2.65 13.62
C HIS A 151 8.18 -1.19 13.23
N PHE A 152 8.31 -0.91 11.94
CA PHE A 152 8.60 0.42 11.44
C PHE A 152 7.81 0.75 10.18
N LEU A 153 7.22 1.95 10.15
CA LEU A 153 6.56 2.54 8.99
C LEU A 153 7.20 3.89 8.66
N TYR A 154 7.77 4.01 7.49
CA TYR A 154 8.21 5.28 6.93
C TYR A 154 7.09 5.87 6.06
N THR A 155 6.61 7.09 6.41
CA THR A 155 5.55 7.75 5.66
C THR A 155 6.12 8.93 4.88
N ASN A 156 5.82 8.99 3.58
CA ASN A 156 6.09 10.16 2.75
C ASN A 156 4.81 10.98 2.61
N ILE A 157 4.77 12.11 3.29
CA ILE A 157 3.56 12.94 3.37
C ILE A 157 3.45 13.86 2.16
N HIS A 158 2.30 13.79 1.50
CA HIS A 158 1.96 14.68 0.39
C HIS A 158 1.10 15.85 0.90
N THR A 159 1.71 17.02 1.08
CA THR A 159 1.04 18.17 1.72
C THR A 159 -0.14 18.75 0.95
N HIS A 160 -0.31 18.40 -0.33
CA HIS A 160 -1.51 18.76 -1.09
C HIS A 160 -2.75 17.99 -0.64
N HIS A 161 -2.59 16.83 0.01
CA HIS A 161 -3.67 15.92 0.39
C HIS A 161 -3.88 15.81 1.90
N GLY A 162 -3.28 16.69 2.68
CA GLY A 162 -3.51 16.74 4.13
C GLY A 162 -2.33 17.27 4.91
N MET A 163 -2.43 17.15 6.22
CA MET A 163 -1.43 17.64 7.16
C MET A 163 -0.62 16.49 7.72
N TYR A 164 0.58 16.81 8.20
CA TYR A 164 1.38 15.85 8.95
C TYR A 164 0.65 15.41 10.22
N PRO A 165 0.68 14.10 10.56
CA PRO A 165 0.25 13.65 11.88
C PRO A 165 1.00 14.43 12.97
N LEU A 166 0.30 14.81 14.04
CA LEU A 166 0.85 15.62 15.11
C LEU A 166 1.41 16.99 14.66
N TYR A 167 1.09 17.43 13.44
CA TYR A 167 1.61 18.68 12.83
C TYR A 167 3.15 18.73 12.76
N GLN A 168 3.80 17.57 12.67
CA GLN A 168 5.26 17.43 12.69
C GLN A 168 5.72 16.59 11.50
N ASN A 169 6.79 17.05 10.84
CA ASN A 169 7.51 16.32 9.82
C ASN A 169 8.93 16.00 10.27
N GLN A 170 9.58 15.07 9.61
CA GLN A 170 10.93 14.59 9.93
C GLN A 170 11.08 14.19 11.41
N GLN A 171 10.05 13.56 11.96
CA GLN A 171 10.05 13.16 13.37
C GLN A 171 9.39 11.80 13.57
N PRO A 172 9.88 11.01 14.54
CA PRO A 172 9.28 9.74 14.91
C PRO A 172 8.14 9.92 15.92
N TYR A 173 7.20 8.99 15.89
CA TYR A 173 6.20 8.78 16.94
C TYR A 173 5.80 7.32 16.99
N PHE A 174 5.22 6.89 18.12
CA PHE A 174 4.57 5.60 18.21
C PHE A 174 3.09 5.71 17.86
N TRP A 175 2.63 4.88 16.95
CA TRP A 175 1.21 4.73 16.65
C TRP A 175 0.67 3.52 17.41
N GLU A 176 -0.05 3.79 18.50
CA GLU A 176 -0.51 2.78 19.44
C GLU A 176 -1.92 2.29 19.07
N ASN A 177 -2.14 0.98 19.18
CA ASN A 177 -3.45 0.36 18.99
C ASN A 177 -4.24 0.29 20.32
N ASN A 178 -5.48 -0.20 20.26
CA ASN A 178 -6.33 -0.32 21.46
C ASN A 178 -5.83 -1.37 22.47
N ALA A 179 -4.93 -2.25 22.07
CA ALA A 179 -4.29 -3.24 22.96
C ALA A 179 -3.01 -2.70 23.63
N GLY A 180 -2.59 -1.47 23.29
CA GLY A 180 -1.34 -0.86 23.78
C GLY A 180 -0.10 -1.29 23.01
N GLU A 181 -0.27 -1.97 21.86
CA GLU A 181 0.83 -2.35 20.99
C GLU A 181 1.18 -1.20 20.05
N ARG A 182 2.45 -1.08 19.66
CA ARG A 182 2.99 0.11 19.03
C ARG A 182 3.70 -0.19 17.73
N LEU A 183 3.43 0.64 16.72
CA LEU A 183 4.17 0.74 15.48
C LEU A 183 5.02 2.02 15.53
N LEU A 184 6.33 1.91 15.36
CA LEU A 184 7.18 3.08 15.19
C LEU A 184 6.93 3.69 13.81
N VAL A 185 6.61 4.97 13.77
CA VAL A 185 6.38 5.70 12.51
C VAL A 185 7.37 6.85 12.43
N TRP A 186 7.97 7.03 11.25
CA TRP A 186 8.68 8.24 10.89
C TRP A 186 7.80 9.06 9.94
N SER A 187 7.44 10.27 10.35
CA SER A 187 6.72 11.23 9.52
C SER A 187 7.72 11.94 8.61
N GLY A 188 7.89 11.43 7.38
CA GLY A 188 8.81 11.97 6.40
C GLY A 188 8.22 13.13 5.60
N GLU A 189 9.06 13.75 4.79
CA GLU A 189 8.68 14.74 3.79
C GLU A 189 8.07 14.06 2.55
N HIS A 190 7.67 14.89 1.60
CA HIS A 190 7.23 14.42 0.30
C HIS A 190 8.27 13.48 -0.34
N TYR A 191 7.80 12.40 -0.98
CA TYR A 191 8.67 11.38 -1.59
C TYR A 191 9.60 11.89 -2.71
N ASN A 192 9.45 13.15 -3.11
CA ASN A 192 10.29 13.86 -4.07
C ASN A 192 11.24 14.90 -3.45
N LEU A 193 11.41 14.94 -2.13
CA LEU A 193 12.26 15.94 -1.51
C LEU A 193 13.69 15.88 -2.08
N GLY A 194 14.27 14.70 -2.24
CA GLY A 194 15.61 14.54 -2.82
C GLY A 194 15.71 15.06 -4.26
N ASN A 195 14.62 14.93 -5.05
CA ASN A 195 14.53 15.51 -6.37
C ASN A 195 14.55 17.05 -6.31
N ALA A 196 13.78 17.63 -5.39
CA ALA A 196 13.71 19.07 -5.17
C ALA A 196 15.05 19.65 -4.69
N LEU A 197 15.80 18.91 -3.86
CA LEU A 197 17.15 19.28 -3.46
C LEU A 197 18.14 19.31 -4.64
N GLY A 198 17.88 18.57 -5.70
CA GLY A 198 18.73 18.52 -6.89
C GLY A 198 19.62 17.28 -6.97
N ILE A 199 19.33 16.23 -6.18
CA ILE A 199 20.04 14.93 -6.25
C ILE A 199 19.83 14.27 -7.61
N VAL A 200 18.64 14.43 -8.18
CA VAL A 200 18.32 14.01 -9.55
C VAL A 200 18.56 15.19 -10.49
N TYR A 201 19.59 15.09 -11.30
CA TYR A 201 19.94 16.13 -12.26
C TYR A 201 19.49 15.77 -13.67
N ASN A 202 18.86 16.75 -14.33
CA ASN A 202 18.62 16.71 -15.75
C ASN A 202 19.36 17.93 -16.39
N LYS A 203 20.24 17.68 -17.35
CA LYS A 203 21.04 18.71 -18.04
C LYS A 203 20.21 19.89 -18.57
N ASN A 204 18.93 19.71 -18.80
CA ASN A 204 18.10 20.71 -19.45
C ASN A 204 17.21 21.50 -18.49
N ARG A 205 16.79 20.95 -17.36
CA ARG A 205 15.98 21.62 -16.32
C ARG A 205 15.86 20.75 -15.07
N ASN A 206 16.06 21.32 -13.91
CA ASN A 206 15.57 20.75 -12.66
C ASN A 206 14.27 21.49 -12.29
N PHE A 207 13.15 21.08 -12.87
CA PHE A 207 11.85 21.70 -12.68
C PHE A 207 11.43 21.77 -11.21
N MET A 208 11.72 20.73 -10.44
CA MET A 208 11.38 20.72 -9.01
C MET A 208 12.25 21.71 -8.22
N THR A 209 13.53 21.80 -8.53
CA THR A 209 14.40 22.80 -7.91
C THR A 209 13.94 24.21 -8.23
N GLU A 210 13.57 24.51 -9.48
CA GLU A 210 13.00 25.79 -9.87
C GLU A 210 11.69 26.08 -9.13
N SER A 211 10.82 25.06 -9.02
CA SER A 211 9.51 25.19 -8.38
C SER A 211 9.62 25.44 -6.88
N TYR A 212 10.44 24.65 -6.16
CA TYR A 212 10.54 24.74 -4.71
C TYR A 212 11.44 25.88 -4.22
N PHE A 213 12.51 26.18 -4.93
CA PHE A 213 13.54 27.16 -4.48
C PHE A 213 13.58 28.43 -5.31
N GLY A 214 12.72 28.57 -6.31
CA GLY A 214 12.58 29.79 -7.12
C GLY A 214 13.82 30.16 -7.94
N LYS A 215 14.76 29.25 -8.14
CA LYS A 215 16.00 29.52 -8.86
C LYS A 215 15.82 29.37 -10.37
N LYS A 216 16.18 30.41 -11.11
CA LYS A 216 16.16 30.44 -12.56
C LYS A 216 17.53 30.32 -13.21
N GLU A 217 18.61 30.53 -12.44
CA GLU A 217 19.98 30.51 -12.95
C GLU A 217 20.54 29.10 -12.95
N VAL A 218 21.29 28.77 -14.00
CA VAL A 218 21.94 27.48 -14.16
C VAL A 218 23.24 27.52 -13.36
N CYS A 219 23.16 27.17 -12.07
CA CYS A 219 24.36 26.78 -11.33
C CYS A 219 24.85 25.42 -11.80
N THR A 220 26.08 25.05 -11.49
CA THR A 220 26.50 23.66 -11.63
C THR A 220 25.58 22.76 -10.77
N PRO A 221 25.32 21.52 -11.17
CA PRO A 221 24.43 20.63 -10.41
C PRO A 221 24.82 20.50 -8.94
N LEU A 222 26.11 20.39 -8.67
CA LEU A 222 26.63 20.23 -7.31
C LEU A 222 26.48 21.48 -6.45
N GLU A 223 26.71 22.66 -7.00
CA GLU A 223 26.52 23.94 -6.31
C GLU A 223 25.05 24.14 -5.97
N ASN A 224 24.17 23.75 -6.86
CA ASN A 224 22.73 23.80 -6.62
C ASN A 224 22.32 22.84 -5.48
N LEU A 225 22.75 21.59 -5.56
CA LEU A 225 22.49 20.59 -4.53
C LEU A 225 23.06 21.06 -3.17
N TYR A 226 24.29 21.54 -3.13
CA TYR A 226 24.92 22.05 -1.91
C TYR A 226 24.12 23.22 -1.33
N THR A 227 23.77 24.21 -2.14
CA THR A 227 23.02 25.38 -1.68
C THR A 227 21.63 25.02 -1.17
N ASN A 228 20.92 24.16 -1.89
CA ASN A 228 19.58 23.75 -1.49
C ASN A 228 19.62 22.93 -0.20
N LEU A 229 20.58 22.02 -0.09
CA LEU A 229 20.74 21.20 1.11
C LEU A 229 21.15 22.05 2.31
N ALA A 230 22.10 22.99 2.14
CA ALA A 230 22.50 23.89 3.21
C ALA A 230 21.32 24.76 3.70
N ASN A 231 20.51 25.28 2.79
CA ASN A 231 19.31 26.05 3.16
C ASN A 231 18.30 25.16 3.93
N THR A 232 18.08 23.95 3.47
CA THR A 232 17.15 22.99 4.15
C THR A 232 17.67 22.64 5.54
N VAL A 233 18.96 22.36 5.69
CA VAL A 233 19.59 22.08 7.00
C VAL A 233 19.41 23.27 7.95
N CYS A 234 19.70 24.50 7.48
CA CYS A 234 19.51 25.71 8.28
C CYS A 234 18.04 25.86 8.72
N GLU A 235 17.10 25.68 7.81
CA GLU A 235 15.67 25.80 8.11
C GLU A 235 15.22 24.80 9.18
N TYR A 236 15.65 23.53 9.10
CA TYR A 236 15.33 22.53 10.11
C TYR A 236 15.95 22.87 11.48
N GLU A 237 17.21 23.27 11.51
CA GLU A 237 17.90 23.64 12.75
C GLU A 237 17.28 24.90 13.41
N GLU A 238 16.91 25.91 12.63
CA GLU A 238 16.23 27.11 13.09
C GLU A 238 14.83 26.80 13.67
N ASN A 239 14.17 25.79 13.13
CA ASN A 239 12.86 25.29 13.61
C ASN A 239 12.99 24.26 14.76
N GLY A 240 14.19 24.09 15.33
CA GLY A 240 14.40 23.25 16.52
C GLY A 240 14.53 21.76 16.25
N TYR A 241 14.92 21.37 15.06
CA TYR A 241 15.22 19.98 14.74
C TYR A 241 16.44 19.47 15.52
N THR A 242 16.31 18.33 16.15
CA THR A 242 17.33 17.83 17.12
C THR A 242 18.11 16.60 16.67
N TYR A 243 17.69 15.95 15.59
CA TYR A 243 18.39 14.77 15.08
C TYR A 243 19.64 15.17 14.29
N PRO A 244 20.76 14.43 14.40
CA PRO A 244 22.00 14.74 13.68
C PRO A 244 21.95 14.32 12.20
N PHE A 245 20.81 13.93 11.70
CA PHE A 245 20.59 13.47 10.33
C PHE A 245 19.26 13.96 9.77
N LEU A 246 19.16 14.02 8.44
CA LEU A 246 17.90 14.13 7.70
C LEU A 246 17.62 12.84 6.94
N ILE A 247 16.35 12.52 6.79
CA ILE A 247 15.90 11.43 5.93
C ILE A 247 15.14 12.03 4.75
N SER A 248 15.54 11.68 3.55
CA SER A 248 14.96 12.17 2.32
C SER A 248 14.64 11.01 1.38
N SER A 249 13.65 11.19 0.53
CA SER A 249 13.31 10.21 -0.51
C SER A 249 13.59 10.79 -1.89
N VAL A 250 13.92 9.94 -2.83
CA VAL A 250 14.03 10.26 -4.25
C VAL A 250 13.28 9.23 -5.07
N SER A 251 12.37 9.70 -5.92
CA SER A 251 11.63 8.87 -6.84
C SER A 251 12.14 9.10 -8.27
N GLY A 252 12.94 8.17 -8.75
CA GLY A 252 13.40 8.05 -10.13
C GLY A 252 13.94 9.31 -10.78
N VAL A 253 13.31 9.72 -11.87
CA VAL A 253 13.79 10.85 -12.70
C VAL A 253 12.95 12.10 -12.55
N PHE A 254 11.69 12.04 -12.14
CA PHE A 254 10.83 13.23 -12.06
C PHE A 254 9.34 12.94 -12.12
N SER A 255 8.96 11.70 -12.18
CA SER A 255 7.55 11.31 -12.23
C SER A 255 7.34 10.08 -11.39
N ASP A 256 6.11 9.90 -11.01
CA ASP A 256 5.64 8.66 -10.44
C ASP A 256 5.90 7.51 -11.43
N ASN A 257 6.03 6.31 -10.93
CA ASN A 257 6.36 5.12 -11.72
C ASN A 257 7.70 5.18 -12.48
N ALA A 258 8.59 6.09 -12.09
CA ALA A 258 9.86 6.30 -12.77
C ALA A 258 10.89 5.18 -12.52
N PRO A 259 11.77 4.89 -13.50
CA PRO A 259 12.82 3.89 -13.31
C PRO A 259 13.90 4.35 -12.34
N ILE A 260 14.69 3.37 -11.86
CA ILE A 260 15.93 3.67 -11.13
C ILE A 260 16.84 4.57 -11.94
N ASN A 261 17.41 5.59 -11.27
CA ASN A 261 18.34 6.52 -11.88
C ASN A 261 19.78 6.23 -11.42
N PRO A 262 20.63 5.65 -12.28
CA PRO A 262 22.02 5.36 -11.93
C PRO A 262 22.87 6.62 -11.70
N GLN A 263 22.48 7.77 -12.24
CA GLN A 263 23.24 9.02 -12.09
C GLN A 263 23.32 9.48 -10.63
N ILE A 264 22.37 9.06 -9.80
CA ILE A 264 22.34 9.40 -8.36
C ILE A 264 23.62 8.97 -7.67
N SER A 265 24.14 7.77 -7.94
CA SER A 265 25.38 7.28 -7.31
C SER A 265 26.60 8.15 -7.66
N TYR A 266 26.71 8.59 -8.90
CA TYR A 266 27.78 9.49 -9.33
C TYR A 266 27.65 10.89 -8.71
N THR A 267 26.42 11.39 -8.63
CA THR A 267 26.15 12.69 -7.98
C THR A 267 26.52 12.65 -6.49
N ILE A 268 26.14 11.58 -5.79
CA ILE A 268 26.47 11.42 -4.37
C ILE A 268 27.98 11.26 -4.16
N GLU A 269 28.65 10.44 -4.95
CA GLU A 269 30.11 10.25 -4.85
C GLU A 269 30.83 11.60 -5.03
N GLU A 270 30.48 12.36 -6.05
CA GLU A 270 31.09 13.65 -6.33
C GLU A 270 30.73 14.70 -5.27
N PHE A 271 29.48 14.74 -4.81
CA PHE A 271 29.06 15.63 -3.73
C PHE A 271 29.86 15.36 -2.45
N ASN A 272 29.94 14.10 -2.04
CA ASN A 272 30.65 13.71 -0.82
C ASN A 272 32.16 13.99 -0.92
N ARG A 273 32.74 13.90 -2.11
CA ARG A 273 34.14 14.27 -2.35
C ARG A 273 34.37 15.77 -2.17
N CYS A 274 33.42 16.63 -2.54
CA CYS A 274 33.54 18.09 -2.49
C CYS A 274 33.08 18.68 -1.15
N TYR A 275 32.02 18.14 -0.55
CA TYR A 275 31.31 18.75 0.59
C TYR A 275 31.07 17.78 1.75
N GLY A 276 31.53 16.52 1.66
CA GLY A 276 31.26 15.48 2.64
C GLY A 276 31.81 15.73 4.05
N ASP A 277 32.77 16.66 4.19
CA ASP A 277 33.28 17.11 5.49
C ASP A 277 32.25 18.01 6.23
N GLU A 278 31.35 18.66 5.51
CA GLU A 278 30.28 19.51 6.06
C GLU A 278 28.98 18.73 6.26
N VAL A 279 28.45 18.13 5.19
CA VAL A 279 27.29 17.29 5.17
C VAL A 279 27.50 16.14 4.20
N LYS A 280 27.25 14.91 4.64
CA LYS A 280 27.45 13.71 3.84
C LYS A 280 26.11 13.09 3.42
N ILE A 281 26.01 12.67 2.17
CA ILE A 281 24.83 11.97 1.65
C ILE A 281 25.11 10.47 1.59
N HIS A 282 24.16 9.69 2.13
CA HIS A 282 24.21 8.24 2.15
C HIS A 282 22.96 7.69 1.46
N MET A 283 23.08 6.63 0.70
CA MET A 283 21.92 5.85 0.29
C MET A 283 21.56 4.83 1.37
N ALA A 284 20.29 4.67 1.63
CA ALA A 284 19.81 3.76 2.67
C ALA A 284 18.62 2.90 2.21
N THR A 285 18.53 1.71 2.80
CA THR A 285 17.32 0.89 2.77
C THR A 285 16.42 1.20 3.97
N LEU A 286 15.14 0.82 3.88
CA LEU A 286 14.20 1.00 5.00
C LEU A 286 14.69 0.35 6.29
N THR A 287 15.33 -0.81 6.19
CA THR A 287 15.91 -1.50 7.36
C THR A 287 17.03 -0.68 8.00
N GLU A 288 17.90 -0.09 7.18
CA GLU A 288 18.97 0.79 7.71
C GLU A 288 18.42 2.06 8.33
N ILE A 289 17.35 2.63 7.77
CA ILE A 289 16.65 3.77 8.38
C ILE A 289 16.02 3.38 9.73
N TYR A 290 15.40 2.23 9.80
CA TYR A 290 14.86 1.73 11.07
C TYR A 290 15.96 1.60 12.14
N GLU A 291 17.09 0.99 11.80
CA GLU A 291 18.23 0.87 12.71
C GLU A 291 18.84 2.24 13.10
N LEU A 292 18.89 3.18 12.16
CA LEU A 292 19.34 4.56 12.41
C LEU A 292 18.46 5.26 13.46
N ILE A 293 17.14 5.08 13.39
CA ILE A 293 16.18 5.80 14.24
C ILE A 293 16.07 5.17 15.62
N ARG A 294 16.23 3.86 15.76
CA ARG A 294 16.05 3.13 17.03
C ARG A 294 16.72 3.75 18.26
N PRO A 295 17.94 4.32 18.21
CA PRO A 295 18.55 4.96 19.35
C PRO A 295 17.83 6.24 19.84
N TYR A 296 16.98 6.83 18.99
CA TYR A 296 16.36 8.14 19.23
C TYR A 296 14.88 8.06 19.60
N VAL A 297 14.36 6.87 19.89
CA VAL A 297 12.92 6.66 20.18
C VAL A 297 12.56 6.74 21.67
N GLN A 298 13.45 7.28 22.51
CA GLN A 298 13.13 7.56 23.90
C GLN A 298 12.31 8.86 23.99
N ASP A 299 11.22 8.82 24.76
CA ASP A 299 10.38 9.99 25.02
C ASP A 299 9.70 10.64 23.80
N ILE A 300 9.52 9.85 22.73
CA ILE A 300 8.78 10.32 21.55
C ILE A 300 7.26 10.28 21.78
N PRO A 301 6.48 11.09 21.03
CA PRO A 301 5.03 11.11 21.16
C PRO A 301 4.38 9.75 20.91
N VAL A 302 3.25 9.50 21.59
CA VAL A 302 2.38 8.35 21.33
C VAL A 302 1.07 8.87 20.75
N TYR A 303 0.69 8.38 19.58
CA TYR A 303 -0.53 8.73 18.87
C TYR A 303 -1.48 7.53 18.82
N GLN A 304 -2.73 7.73 19.19
CA GLN A 304 -3.77 6.68 19.18
C GLN A 304 -4.89 6.95 18.18
N GLY A 305 -4.89 8.13 17.54
CA GLY A 305 -5.93 8.54 16.61
C GLY A 305 -5.84 7.84 15.26
N ALA A 306 -6.84 8.09 14.42
CA ALA A 306 -6.83 7.69 13.02
C ALA A 306 -5.94 8.63 12.20
N MET A 307 -5.28 8.11 11.20
CA MET A 307 -4.62 8.88 10.17
C MET A 307 -5.46 8.80 8.89
N ASN A 308 -6.35 9.76 8.75
CA ASN A 308 -7.25 9.80 7.59
C ASN A 308 -6.52 10.36 6.38
N ASP A 309 -6.78 9.77 5.24
CA ASP A 309 -6.25 10.19 3.97
C ASP A 309 -7.31 10.92 3.13
N TRP A 310 -6.90 11.98 2.44
CA TRP A 310 -7.78 12.75 1.56
C TRP A 310 -8.05 12.04 0.23
N TRP A 311 -7.27 11.06 -0.14
CA TRP A 311 -7.55 10.23 -1.31
C TRP A 311 -8.90 9.50 -1.25
N GLY A 312 -9.57 9.53 -0.13
CA GLY A 312 -10.98 9.17 0.01
C GLY A 312 -11.94 9.91 -0.92
N ASN A 313 -11.54 11.05 -1.51
CA ASN A 313 -12.32 11.76 -2.53
C ASN A 313 -12.53 10.93 -3.81
N GLY A 314 -11.52 10.14 -4.22
CA GLY A 314 -11.61 9.22 -5.35
C GLY A 314 -12.70 8.16 -5.14
N VAL A 315 -12.79 7.64 -3.92
CA VAL A 315 -13.87 6.71 -3.52
C VAL A 315 -15.25 7.31 -3.74
N GLY A 316 -15.43 8.60 -3.40
CA GLY A 316 -16.68 9.32 -3.58
C GLY A 316 -17.07 9.51 -5.04
N SER A 317 -16.12 9.46 -5.98
CA SER A 317 -16.38 9.64 -7.42
C SER A 317 -17.06 8.42 -8.07
N THR A 318 -16.96 7.23 -7.45
CA THR A 318 -17.52 5.98 -8.00
C THR A 318 -18.42 5.23 -7.00
N PRO A 319 -19.51 5.83 -6.49
CA PRO A 319 -20.34 5.24 -5.42
C PRO A 319 -20.93 3.88 -5.82
N HIS A 320 -21.13 3.65 -7.11
CA HIS A 320 -21.64 2.40 -7.65
C HIS A 320 -20.66 1.26 -7.42
N SER A 321 -19.40 1.46 -7.75
CA SER A 321 -18.35 0.47 -7.55
C SER A 321 -18.04 0.25 -6.08
N VAL A 322 -18.08 1.31 -5.27
CA VAL A 322 -17.95 1.21 -3.80
C VAL A 322 -19.04 0.31 -3.21
N LYS A 323 -20.28 0.40 -3.69
CA LYS A 323 -21.36 -0.50 -3.28
C LYS A 323 -21.04 -1.97 -3.57
N HIS A 324 -20.58 -2.28 -4.79
CA HIS A 324 -20.18 -3.64 -5.16
C HIS A 324 -19.02 -4.14 -4.31
N TYR A 325 -18.03 -3.29 -4.10
CA TYR A 325 -16.87 -3.62 -3.26
C TYR A 325 -17.25 -3.90 -1.80
N LYS A 326 -18.08 -3.05 -1.18
CA LYS A 326 -18.56 -3.25 0.19
C LYS A 326 -19.38 -4.53 0.32
N GLU A 327 -20.20 -4.86 -0.68
CA GLU A 327 -20.93 -6.12 -0.72
C GLU A 327 -19.97 -7.32 -0.87
N ALA A 328 -18.93 -7.21 -1.69
CA ALA A 328 -17.90 -8.23 -1.80
C ALA A 328 -17.22 -8.51 -0.45
N MET A 329 -16.83 -7.45 0.28
CA MET A 329 -16.26 -7.58 1.62
C MET A 329 -17.23 -8.28 2.60
N ARG A 330 -18.49 -7.89 2.56
CA ARG A 330 -19.55 -8.52 3.39
C ARG A 330 -19.70 -10.01 3.09
N LEU A 331 -19.76 -10.36 1.80
CA LEU A 331 -19.87 -11.75 1.36
C LEU A 331 -18.63 -12.56 1.73
N SER A 332 -17.44 -12.02 1.52
CA SER A 332 -16.18 -12.68 1.90
C SER A 332 -16.15 -12.99 3.40
N ASN A 333 -16.54 -12.03 4.24
CA ASN A 333 -16.62 -12.23 5.68
C ASN A 333 -17.62 -13.33 6.08
N ILE A 334 -18.75 -13.43 5.37
CA ILE A 334 -19.72 -14.52 5.56
C ILE A 334 -19.09 -15.85 5.15
N CYS A 335 -18.42 -15.90 4.01
CA CYS A 335 -17.79 -17.13 3.51
C CYS A 335 -16.74 -17.67 4.48
N ASP A 336 -15.85 -16.82 5.02
CA ASP A 336 -14.85 -17.24 5.98
C ASP A 336 -15.50 -17.98 7.17
N ARG A 337 -16.64 -17.48 7.67
CA ARG A 337 -17.39 -18.12 8.78
C ARG A 337 -18.16 -19.37 8.37
N LEU A 338 -18.60 -19.46 7.13
CA LEU A 338 -19.26 -20.66 6.62
C LEU A 338 -18.24 -21.76 6.37
N GLU A 339 -17.06 -21.43 5.87
CA GLU A 339 -15.95 -22.35 5.66
C GLU A 339 -15.47 -22.97 6.98
N GLU A 340 -15.47 -22.22 8.09
CA GLU A 340 -15.23 -22.79 9.44
C GLU A 340 -16.23 -23.92 9.78
N LYS A 341 -17.48 -23.85 9.26
CA LYS A 341 -18.53 -24.83 9.54
C LYS A 341 -18.54 -26.01 8.56
N THR A 342 -18.21 -25.78 7.32
CA THR A 342 -18.23 -26.80 6.26
C THR A 342 -16.91 -27.55 6.17
N GLY A 343 -15.82 -26.96 6.65
CA GLY A 343 -14.45 -27.49 6.49
C GLY A 343 -13.94 -27.44 5.05
N VAL A 344 -14.66 -26.75 4.14
CA VAL A 344 -14.29 -26.66 2.73
C VAL A 344 -13.91 -25.23 2.40
N HIS A 345 -12.70 -25.07 1.87
CA HIS A 345 -12.11 -23.79 1.51
C HIS A 345 -11.75 -23.78 0.02
N ASN A 346 -12.09 -22.69 -0.67
CA ASN A 346 -11.73 -22.48 -2.07
C ASN A 346 -10.65 -21.38 -2.19
N GLU A 347 -9.39 -21.79 -2.18
CA GLU A 347 -8.24 -20.88 -2.24
C GLU A 347 -8.23 -20.01 -3.51
N ALA A 348 -8.61 -20.58 -4.66
CA ALA A 348 -8.60 -19.84 -5.93
C ALA A 348 -9.58 -18.66 -5.90
N LEU A 349 -10.81 -18.89 -5.41
CA LEU A 349 -11.81 -17.83 -5.28
C LEU A 349 -11.45 -16.84 -4.16
N THR A 350 -10.85 -17.31 -3.07
CA THR A 350 -10.36 -16.46 -1.97
C THR A 350 -9.26 -15.52 -2.48
N LYS A 351 -8.32 -16.07 -3.24
CA LYS A 351 -7.25 -15.28 -3.87
C LYS A 351 -7.81 -14.30 -4.91
N ALA A 352 -8.72 -14.75 -5.77
CA ALA A 352 -9.34 -13.87 -6.77
C ALA A 352 -10.10 -12.70 -6.13
N TYR A 353 -10.84 -12.97 -5.05
CA TYR A 353 -11.45 -11.92 -4.24
C TYR A 353 -10.41 -10.94 -3.70
N GLY A 354 -9.40 -11.44 -3.01
CA GLY A 354 -8.45 -10.63 -2.30
C GLY A 354 -7.58 -9.78 -3.21
N ASP A 355 -7.04 -10.35 -4.28
CA ASP A 355 -6.20 -9.62 -5.23
C ASP A 355 -6.98 -8.46 -5.87
N ASN A 356 -8.23 -8.70 -6.30
CA ASN A 356 -9.07 -7.63 -6.86
C ASN A 356 -9.52 -6.62 -5.79
N SER A 357 -9.73 -7.06 -4.57
CA SER A 357 -10.06 -6.20 -3.43
C SER A 357 -8.92 -5.23 -3.10
N LEU A 358 -7.68 -5.71 -3.05
CA LEU A 358 -6.52 -4.88 -2.80
C LEU A 358 -6.25 -3.91 -3.95
N LEU A 359 -6.38 -4.35 -5.21
CA LEU A 359 -6.23 -3.47 -6.37
C LEU A 359 -7.33 -2.39 -6.43
N TYR A 360 -8.56 -2.69 -6.01
CA TYR A 360 -9.62 -1.69 -5.95
C TYR A 360 -9.39 -0.64 -4.87
N SER A 361 -8.75 -1.01 -3.77
CA SER A 361 -8.44 -0.10 -2.67
C SER A 361 -7.08 0.60 -2.82
N GLU A 362 -6.38 0.38 -3.91
CA GLU A 362 -5.19 1.14 -4.27
C GLU A 362 -5.58 2.63 -4.44
N HIS A 363 -4.67 3.55 -4.12
CA HIS A 363 -5.02 4.97 -3.95
C HIS A 363 -5.32 5.72 -5.24
N THR A 364 -4.81 5.28 -6.40
CA THR A 364 -4.94 6.02 -7.65
C THR A 364 -6.31 5.87 -8.30
N TRP A 365 -7.01 6.99 -8.40
CA TRP A 365 -8.32 7.09 -9.03
C TRP A 365 -8.27 8.06 -10.20
N GLY A 366 -8.62 7.56 -11.39
CA GLY A 366 -8.62 8.36 -12.59
C GLY A 366 -7.23 8.62 -13.15
N HIS A 367 -7.05 9.81 -13.70
CA HIS A 367 -5.84 10.31 -14.34
C HIS A 367 -5.70 11.81 -14.07
N SER A 368 -4.49 12.36 -14.19
CA SER A 368 -4.26 13.80 -14.05
C SER A 368 -5.15 14.66 -14.96
N ALA A 369 -5.55 14.12 -16.11
CA ALA A 369 -6.46 14.79 -17.07
C ALA A 369 -7.95 14.48 -16.86
N SER A 370 -8.35 13.79 -15.78
CA SER A 370 -9.76 13.41 -15.55
C SER A 370 -10.73 14.60 -15.53
N ILE A 371 -10.26 15.79 -15.14
CA ILE A 371 -11.07 17.02 -15.14
C ILE A 371 -10.95 17.75 -16.47
N THR A 372 -9.75 17.85 -17.03
CA THR A 372 -9.48 18.68 -18.22
C THR A 372 -9.83 17.98 -19.53
N ASN A 373 -9.75 16.64 -19.57
CA ASN A 373 -10.09 15.84 -20.74
C ASN A 373 -10.76 14.50 -20.35
N PRO A 374 -11.95 14.53 -19.72
CA PRO A 374 -12.59 13.34 -19.14
C PRO A 374 -12.99 12.26 -20.15
N TYR A 375 -13.06 12.59 -21.42
CA TYR A 375 -13.49 11.67 -22.49
C TYR A 375 -12.31 11.06 -23.26
N GLU A 376 -11.09 11.36 -22.86
CA GLU A 376 -9.93 10.72 -23.46
C GLU A 376 -9.96 9.21 -23.22
N THR A 377 -9.54 8.45 -24.25
CA THR A 377 -9.59 6.98 -24.20
C THR A 377 -8.77 6.42 -23.05
N MET A 378 -7.63 7.02 -22.74
CA MET A 378 -6.79 6.61 -21.60
C MET A 378 -7.54 6.81 -20.28
N VAL A 379 -8.13 7.99 -20.04
CA VAL A 379 -8.89 8.30 -18.83
C VAL A 379 -10.03 7.32 -18.62
N THR A 380 -10.84 7.11 -19.67
CA THR A 380 -11.98 6.18 -19.59
C THR A 380 -11.54 4.73 -19.43
N THR A 381 -10.40 4.33 -19.99
CA THR A 381 -9.84 2.98 -19.80
C THR A 381 -9.41 2.76 -18.36
N LEU A 382 -8.72 3.73 -17.76
CA LEU A 382 -8.33 3.69 -16.34
C LEU A 382 -9.53 3.53 -15.41
N ASP A 383 -10.59 4.31 -15.65
CA ASP A 383 -11.81 4.27 -14.84
C ASP A 383 -12.54 2.92 -14.98
N ILE A 384 -12.70 2.42 -16.19
CA ILE A 384 -13.32 1.12 -16.45
C ILE A 384 -12.51 0.01 -15.78
N ARG A 385 -11.20 0.05 -15.88
CA ARG A 385 -10.33 -0.96 -15.26
C ARG A 385 -10.41 -0.93 -13.75
N ASN A 386 -10.34 0.25 -13.13
CA ASN A 386 -10.46 0.40 -11.68
C ASN A 386 -11.80 -0.14 -11.18
N THR A 387 -12.92 0.29 -11.79
CA THR A 387 -14.26 -0.20 -11.41
C THR A 387 -14.43 -1.70 -11.63
N SER A 388 -13.72 -2.29 -12.60
CA SER A 388 -13.75 -3.74 -12.84
C SER A 388 -13.17 -4.56 -11.69
N TYR A 389 -12.23 -4.03 -10.92
CA TYR A 389 -11.70 -4.72 -9.75
C TYR A 389 -12.79 -4.95 -8.69
N ALA A 390 -13.64 -3.96 -8.44
CA ALA A 390 -14.76 -4.10 -7.52
C ALA A 390 -15.75 -5.18 -7.98
N SER A 391 -16.08 -5.23 -9.27
CA SER A 391 -17.01 -6.24 -9.81
C SER A 391 -16.42 -7.66 -9.77
N LYS A 392 -15.13 -7.82 -10.08
CA LYS A 392 -14.44 -9.11 -9.99
C LYS A 392 -14.32 -9.62 -8.56
N ALA A 393 -14.03 -8.72 -7.61
CA ALA A 393 -14.04 -9.06 -6.18
C ALA A 393 -15.42 -9.54 -5.75
N HIS A 394 -16.50 -8.85 -6.18
CA HIS A 394 -17.86 -9.25 -5.88
C HIS A 394 -18.22 -10.60 -6.50
N GLU A 395 -17.88 -10.85 -7.75
CA GLU A 395 -18.12 -12.12 -8.43
C GLU A 395 -17.45 -13.28 -7.68
N ALA A 396 -16.17 -13.16 -7.35
CA ALA A 396 -15.45 -14.20 -6.61
C ALA A 396 -16.06 -14.49 -5.23
N ALA A 397 -16.41 -13.45 -4.47
CA ALA A 397 -17.07 -13.61 -3.17
C ALA A 397 -18.47 -14.21 -3.30
N ALA A 398 -19.25 -13.86 -4.33
CA ALA A 398 -20.56 -14.43 -4.60
C ALA A 398 -20.47 -15.92 -4.99
N MET A 399 -19.47 -16.29 -5.80
CA MET A 399 -19.22 -17.69 -6.15
C MET A 399 -18.85 -18.51 -4.90
N ARG A 400 -17.94 -18.03 -4.04
CA ARG A 400 -17.64 -18.67 -2.73
C ARG A 400 -18.90 -18.88 -1.91
N LYS A 401 -19.74 -17.84 -1.78
CA LYS A 401 -21.00 -17.94 -1.04
C LYS A 401 -21.90 -19.03 -1.63
N ASN A 402 -22.02 -19.09 -2.95
CA ASN A 402 -22.85 -20.10 -3.60
C ASN A 402 -22.33 -21.52 -3.33
N GLU A 403 -21.02 -21.76 -3.40
CA GLU A 403 -20.43 -23.06 -3.04
C GLU A 403 -20.75 -23.44 -1.59
N GLN A 404 -20.60 -22.53 -0.64
CA GLN A 404 -20.92 -22.77 0.77
C GLN A 404 -22.43 -23.06 0.97
N CYS A 405 -23.29 -22.36 0.26
CA CYS A 405 -24.73 -22.62 0.29
C CYS A 405 -25.07 -24.02 -0.26
N HIS A 406 -24.36 -24.47 -1.31
CA HIS A 406 -24.51 -25.81 -1.88
C HIS A 406 -24.11 -26.90 -0.87
N LEU A 407 -23.04 -26.68 -0.12
CA LEU A 407 -22.56 -27.63 0.90
C LEU A 407 -23.48 -27.69 2.13
N LEU A 408 -24.10 -26.58 2.49
CA LEU A 408 -24.96 -26.47 3.68
C LEU A 408 -26.39 -26.89 3.43
N GLY A 409 -26.85 -26.92 2.19
CA GLY A 409 -28.22 -27.23 1.85
C GLY A 409 -28.36 -27.87 0.48
N ASP A 410 -29.41 -28.69 0.34
CA ASP A 410 -29.81 -29.18 -0.97
C ASP A 410 -30.38 -28.01 -1.77
N ILE A 411 -29.71 -27.61 -2.83
CA ILE A 411 -30.28 -26.65 -3.76
C ILE A 411 -31.30 -27.32 -4.62
N LEU A 412 -32.55 -27.11 -4.25
CA LEU A 412 -33.67 -27.52 -5.06
C LEU A 412 -33.78 -26.59 -6.26
N ARG A 413 -33.49 -27.16 -7.42
CA ARG A 413 -33.61 -26.43 -8.68
C ARG A 413 -35.07 -26.24 -9.07
N TYR A 414 -35.30 -25.26 -9.87
CA TYR A 414 -36.50 -24.64 -10.46
C TYR A 414 -37.82 -25.42 -10.62
N TYR A 415 -37.84 -26.73 -10.41
CA TYR A 415 -39.03 -27.57 -10.69
C TYR A 415 -39.55 -28.30 -9.47
N ASN A 416 -39.02 -28.02 -8.30
CA ASN A 416 -39.46 -28.67 -7.09
C ASN A 416 -40.29 -27.70 -6.23
N HIS A 417 -41.57 -27.88 -6.17
CA HIS A 417 -42.52 -27.04 -5.43
C HIS A 417 -42.52 -27.27 -3.91
N SER A 418 -41.74 -28.20 -3.42
CA SER A 418 -41.57 -28.44 -2.00
C SER A 418 -40.11 -28.33 -1.61
N GLY A 419 -39.79 -27.47 -0.67
CA GLY A 419 -38.44 -27.28 -0.19
C GLY A 419 -38.37 -26.97 1.29
N LYS A 420 -37.21 -27.23 1.89
CA LYS A 420 -36.90 -26.78 3.25
C LYS A 420 -35.99 -25.59 3.17
N VAL A 421 -36.35 -24.51 3.85
CA VAL A 421 -35.47 -23.37 4.04
C VAL A 421 -34.61 -23.62 5.28
N LYS A 422 -33.28 -23.55 5.12
CA LYS A 422 -32.33 -23.71 6.20
C LYS A 422 -31.70 -22.36 6.48
N ALA A 423 -31.87 -21.87 7.68
CA ALA A 423 -31.16 -20.67 8.15
C ALA A 423 -29.89 -21.08 8.90
N VAL A 424 -28.74 -20.49 8.50
CA VAL A 424 -27.46 -20.76 9.15
C VAL A 424 -26.94 -19.43 9.70
N SER A 425 -26.75 -19.36 11.03
CA SER A 425 -26.11 -18.19 11.65
C SER A 425 -24.62 -18.20 11.44
N THR A 426 -24.09 -17.07 11.03
CA THR A 426 -22.64 -16.78 10.98
C THR A 426 -22.15 -16.04 12.23
N SER A 427 -23.03 -15.76 13.20
CA SER A 427 -22.67 -15.18 14.50
C SER A 427 -22.14 -16.26 15.44
N ARG A 428 -21.15 -15.90 16.27
CA ARG A 428 -20.68 -16.73 17.40
C ARG A 428 -21.61 -16.63 18.60
N GLU A 429 -22.46 -15.62 18.64
CA GLU A 429 -23.43 -15.38 19.70
C GLU A 429 -24.83 -15.81 19.27
N ALA A 430 -25.63 -16.29 20.20
CA ALA A 430 -27.03 -16.53 19.97
C ALA A 430 -27.79 -15.21 19.80
N ARG A 431 -28.40 -15.02 18.66
CA ARG A 431 -29.18 -13.81 18.34
C ARG A 431 -30.51 -14.20 17.70
N ILE A 432 -31.49 -13.34 17.87
CA ILE A 432 -32.80 -13.47 17.19
C ILE A 432 -32.76 -12.48 16.02
N PHE A 433 -32.96 -12.98 14.80
CA PHE A 433 -33.14 -12.13 13.63
C PHE A 433 -34.40 -12.48 12.85
N PRO A 434 -34.96 -11.49 12.15
CA PRO A 434 -35.95 -11.79 11.13
C PRO A 434 -35.28 -12.52 9.98
N VAL A 435 -35.92 -13.59 9.49
CA VAL A 435 -35.51 -14.31 8.29
C VAL A 435 -36.54 -14.03 7.22
N GLU A 436 -36.13 -13.39 6.14
CA GLU A 436 -36.96 -13.17 4.96
C GLU A 436 -36.56 -14.15 3.85
N PHE A 437 -37.50 -14.75 3.22
CA PHE A 437 -37.29 -15.57 2.04
C PHE A 437 -38.45 -15.40 1.06
N TYR A 438 -38.13 -15.51 -0.20
CA TYR A 438 -39.09 -15.40 -1.27
C TYR A 438 -39.52 -16.80 -1.69
N VAL A 439 -40.83 -16.98 -1.85
CA VAL A 439 -41.39 -18.19 -2.37
C VAL A 439 -42.10 -17.88 -3.68
N GLU A 440 -41.64 -18.49 -4.75
CA GLU A 440 -42.31 -18.41 -6.02
C GLU A 440 -43.51 -19.35 -6.02
N THR A 441 -44.70 -18.83 -6.21
CA THR A 441 -45.94 -19.63 -6.18
C THR A 441 -46.94 -19.08 -7.19
N LEU A 442 -47.57 -19.98 -7.91
CA LEU A 442 -48.68 -19.70 -8.81
C LEU A 442 -50.05 -19.69 -8.09
N SER A 443 -50.10 -20.08 -6.82
CA SER A 443 -51.28 -20.14 -5.99
C SER A 443 -50.92 -19.88 -4.52
N ARG A 444 -51.92 -19.60 -3.67
CA ARG A 444 -51.67 -19.37 -2.23
C ARG A 444 -50.93 -20.56 -1.59
N PRO A 445 -49.73 -20.35 -1.08
CA PRO A 445 -48.92 -21.43 -0.54
C PRO A 445 -49.45 -21.87 0.84
N ASN A 446 -49.52 -23.15 1.08
CA ASN A 446 -49.51 -23.67 2.42
C ASN A 446 -48.10 -23.77 2.94
N VAL A 447 -47.60 -22.67 3.56
CA VAL A 447 -46.30 -22.66 4.18
C VAL A 447 -46.39 -23.14 5.62
N LYS A 448 -45.82 -24.32 5.89
CA LYS A 448 -45.65 -24.82 7.24
C LYS A 448 -44.21 -24.54 7.67
N VAL A 449 -44.01 -23.66 8.64
CA VAL A 449 -42.72 -23.45 9.25
C VAL A 449 -42.52 -24.47 10.37
N THR A 450 -41.57 -25.36 10.19
CA THR A 450 -41.14 -26.31 11.22
C THR A 450 -39.82 -25.85 11.80
N ASP A 451 -39.79 -25.48 13.05
CA ASP A 451 -38.58 -25.12 13.77
C ASP A 451 -38.04 -26.39 14.44
N THR A 452 -36.85 -26.82 14.00
CA THR A 452 -36.15 -27.96 14.59
C THR A 452 -35.03 -27.57 15.55
N ALA A 453 -34.70 -26.25 15.65
CA ALA A 453 -33.54 -25.77 16.38
C ALA A 453 -33.83 -24.76 17.50
N PHE A 454 -35.03 -24.21 17.60
CA PHE A 454 -35.35 -23.20 18.61
C PHE A 454 -36.59 -23.57 19.43
N ARG A 455 -36.40 -23.79 20.72
CA ARG A 455 -37.44 -23.72 21.71
C ARG A 455 -37.78 -22.25 22.00
N SER A 456 -38.61 -21.63 21.21
CA SER A 456 -39.33 -20.45 21.66
C SER A 456 -40.82 -20.70 21.47
N SER A 457 -41.48 -20.88 22.57
CA SER A 457 -42.88 -20.59 22.70
C SER A 457 -43.05 -19.12 22.38
N GLU A 458 -43.92 -18.81 21.44
CA GLU A 458 -44.71 -17.60 21.31
C GLU A 458 -44.54 -16.80 20.00
N ARG A 459 -45.73 -16.76 19.38
CA ARG A 459 -46.22 -15.82 18.37
C ARG A 459 -45.38 -15.56 17.13
N ARG A 460 -45.71 -16.29 16.14
CA ARG A 460 -45.28 -16.13 14.76
C ARG A 460 -46.26 -15.24 14.01
N SER A 461 -45.83 -14.04 13.65
CA SER A 461 -46.54 -13.29 12.62
C SER A 461 -45.93 -13.65 11.27
N HIS A 462 -46.67 -14.35 10.43
CA HIS A 462 -46.24 -14.59 9.05
C HIS A 462 -46.75 -13.41 8.20
N LYS A 463 -45.84 -12.50 7.86
CA LYS A 463 -46.08 -11.58 6.75
C LYS A 463 -45.48 -12.21 5.50
N LEU A 464 -46.33 -12.82 4.68
CA LEU A 464 -45.98 -13.12 3.30
C LEU A 464 -46.18 -11.83 2.51
N SER A 465 -45.11 -11.15 2.14
CA SER A 465 -45.18 -10.12 1.13
C SER A 465 -44.91 -10.77 -0.22
N CYS A 466 -45.90 -10.80 -1.08
CA CYS A 466 -45.76 -11.15 -2.48
C CYS A 466 -45.30 -9.88 -3.20
N PRO A 467 -44.14 -9.83 -3.86
CA PRO A 467 -43.85 -8.76 -4.82
C PRO A 467 -44.68 -9.04 -6.08
N PHE A 468 -45.34 -8.01 -6.58
CA PHE A 468 -45.93 -7.98 -7.91
C PHE A 468 -44.84 -7.78 -8.96
#